data_3c641c1c5f03191488d091cb1c26bb73
#
_entry.id   3c641c1c5f03191488d091cb1c26bb73
#
_cell.length_a   1.000
_cell.length_b   1.000
_cell.length_c   1.000
_cell.angle_alpha   90.00
_cell.angle_beta   90.00
_cell.angle_gamma   90.00
#
_symmetry.space_group_name_H-M   'P 1'
#
loop_
_entity.id
_entity.type
_entity.pdbx_description
1 polymer ?
#
loop_
_entity_poly.entity_id
_entity_poly.type
_entity_poly.pdbx_seq_one_letter_code
_entity_poly.pdbx_strand_id
1 'polypeptide(L)' 'MRLDMSLLASTLIREITDRPQQFHELVDAHREVPWPDFLRTWGELRRAEILSRDEDGNYLIRGANAAA' A
#
# COMPACT_ATOMS: atom_id res chain seq x y z
N MET A 1 17.56 -0.55 14.73
CA MET A 1 17.21 -0.12 13.98
C MET A 1 15.97 0.18 13.93
N ARG A 2 15.43 0.72 13.63
CA ARG A 2 14.33 1.01 13.56
C ARG A 2 13.74 0.93 12.33
N LEU A 3 12.60 0.56 12.21
CA LEU A 3 11.98 0.46 10.98
C LEU A 3 11.39 1.73 10.58
N ASP A 4 11.44 2.04 9.34
CA ASP A 4 10.82 3.24 8.85
C ASP A 4 9.36 3.06 8.53
N MET A 5 8.91 1.82 8.35
CA MET A 5 7.52 1.55 8.03
C MET A 5 6.99 0.50 8.94
N SER A 6 5.69 0.59 9.22
CA SER A 6 5.03 -0.40 10.05
C SER A 6 4.90 -1.72 9.31
N LEU A 7 4.60 -2.76 10.05
CA LEU A 7 4.35 -4.06 9.44
C LEU A 7 3.19 -4.01 8.48
N LEU A 8 2.16 -3.24 8.82
CA LEU A 8 1.02 -3.13 7.93
C LEU A 8 1.42 -2.48 6.63
N ALA A 9 2.27 -1.44 6.69
CA ALA A 9 2.75 -0.80 5.48
C ALA A 9 3.48 -1.81 4.60
N SER A 10 4.35 -2.60 5.19
CA SER A 10 5.09 -3.61 4.44
C SER A 10 4.15 -4.63 3.82
N THR A 11 3.12 -5.02 4.55
CA THR A 11 2.15 -5.97 4.05
C THR A 11 1.39 -5.39 2.85
N LEU A 12 0.97 -4.14 2.96
CA LEU A 12 0.25 -3.50 1.86
C LEU A 12 1.12 -3.39 0.62
N ILE A 13 2.38 -3.02 0.81
CA ILE A 13 3.31 -2.92 -0.30
C ILE A 13 3.42 -4.26 -1.00
N ARG A 14 3.56 -5.33 -0.24
CA ARG A 14 3.70 -6.64 -0.83
C ARG A 14 2.44 -7.06 -1.57
N GLU A 15 1.28 -6.78 -1.00
CA GLU A 15 0.02 -7.16 -1.64
C GLU A 15 -0.19 -6.39 -2.94
N ILE A 16 0.13 -5.12 -2.94
CA ILE A 16 -0.05 -4.31 -4.13
C ILE A 16 0.98 -4.70 -5.19
N THR A 17 2.20 -5.01 -4.77
CA THR A 17 3.24 -5.45 -5.70
C THR A 17 2.85 -6.76 -6.35
N ASP A 18 2.25 -7.65 -5.56
CA ASP A 18 1.84 -8.93 -6.07
C ASP A 18 0.73 -8.79 -7.11
N ARG A 19 -0.19 -7.85 -6.88
CA ARG A 19 -1.30 -7.66 -7.78
C ARG A 19 -1.86 -6.25 -7.57
N PRO A 20 -2.00 -5.46 -8.63
CA PRO A 20 -2.63 -4.15 -8.49
C PRO A 20 -4.02 -4.28 -7.92
N GLN A 21 -4.38 -3.39 -7.00
CA GLN A 21 -5.65 -3.46 -6.31
C GLN A 21 -6.20 -2.07 -6.11
N GLN A 22 -7.51 -1.99 -6.00
CA GLN A 22 -8.16 -0.74 -5.69
C GLN A 22 -8.17 -0.53 -4.19
N PHE A 23 -8.34 0.73 -3.79
CA PHE A 23 -8.28 1.07 -2.38
C PHE A 23 -9.31 0.27 -1.57
N HIS A 24 -10.54 0.15 -2.07
CA HIS A 24 -11.57 -0.54 -1.31
C HIS A 24 -11.27 -2.01 -1.16
N GLU A 25 -10.53 -2.60 -2.09
CA GLU A 25 -10.14 -3.99 -1.96
C GLU A 25 -9.15 -4.16 -0.83
N LEU A 26 -8.22 -3.21 -0.69
CA LEU A 26 -7.26 -3.25 0.39
C LEU A 26 -7.94 -3.04 1.73
N VAL A 27 -8.87 -2.09 1.79
CA VAL A 27 -9.61 -1.84 3.01
C VAL A 27 -10.37 -3.08 3.43
N ASP A 28 -11.03 -3.73 2.48
CA ASP A 28 -11.83 -4.89 2.78
C ASP A 28 -10.97 -6.05 3.26
N ALA A 29 -9.81 -6.22 2.66
CA ALA A 29 -8.90 -7.30 3.05
C ALA A 29 -8.34 -7.10 4.45
N HIS A 30 -8.33 -5.87 4.94
CA HIS A 30 -7.76 -5.55 6.24
C HIS A 30 -8.77 -4.91 7.17
N ARG A 31 -10.01 -5.31 7.06
CA ARG A 31 -11.06 -4.63 7.80
C ARG A 31 -11.01 -4.86 9.30
N GLU A 32 -10.24 -5.84 9.76
CA GLU A 32 -10.06 -5.98 11.19
C GLU A 32 -9.02 -5.01 11.74
N VAL A 33 -8.32 -4.28 10.89
CA VAL A 33 -7.40 -3.24 11.34
C VAL A 33 -8.22 -2.00 11.69
N PRO A 34 -7.97 -1.37 12.86
CA PRO A 34 -8.71 -0.16 13.19
C PRO A 34 -8.51 0.90 12.10
N TRP A 35 -9.60 1.56 11.76
CA TRP A 35 -9.59 2.50 10.65
C TRP A 35 -8.53 3.59 10.77
N PRO A 36 -8.35 4.22 11.96
CA PRO A 36 -7.30 5.23 12.07
C PRO A 36 -5.92 4.67 11.80
N ASP A 37 -5.67 3.43 12.20
CA ASP A 37 -4.37 2.82 11.96
C ASP A 37 -4.17 2.55 10.48
N PHE A 38 -5.21 2.11 9.79
CA PHE A 38 -5.11 1.88 8.36
C PHE A 38 -4.81 3.18 7.64
N LEU A 39 -5.52 4.25 7.98
CA LEU A 39 -5.31 5.53 7.33
C LEU A 39 -3.92 6.09 7.61
N ARG A 40 -3.42 5.90 8.82
CA ARG A 40 -2.08 6.36 9.13
C ARG A 40 -1.06 5.62 8.29
N THR A 41 -1.23 4.32 8.16
CA THR A 41 -0.34 3.50 7.36
C THR A 41 -0.42 3.90 5.89
N TRP A 42 -1.62 4.13 5.39
CA TRP A 42 -1.80 4.57 4.02
C TRP A 42 -1.07 5.89 3.79
N GLY A 43 -1.14 6.78 4.78
CA GLY A 43 -0.42 8.04 4.70
C GLY A 43 1.08 7.86 4.62
N GLU A 44 1.61 6.82 5.29
CA GLU A 44 3.04 6.53 5.20
C GLU A 44 3.42 6.17 3.76
N LEU A 45 2.59 5.35 3.12
CA LEU A 45 2.88 4.96 1.74
C LEU A 45 2.81 6.16 0.81
N ARG A 46 1.82 7.03 1.03
CA ARG A 46 1.69 8.22 0.20
C ARG A 46 2.87 9.16 0.39
N ARG A 47 3.33 9.33 1.62
CA ARG A 47 4.45 10.21 1.88
C ARG A 47 5.74 9.68 1.28
N ALA A 48 5.86 8.37 1.20
CA ALA A 48 7.04 7.76 0.60
C ALA A 48 7.01 7.86 -0.93
N GLU A 49 5.88 8.29 -1.49
CA GLU A 49 5.73 8.50 -2.93
C GLU A 49 5.97 7.23 -3.72
N ILE A 50 5.57 6.11 -3.15
CA ILE A 50 5.74 4.84 -3.85
C ILE A 50 4.43 4.33 -4.45
N LEU A 51 3.33 5.04 -4.22
CA LEU A 51 2.05 4.63 -4.78
C LEU A 51 1.82 5.28 -6.14
N SER A 52 1.27 4.52 -7.04
CA SER A 52 0.87 5.01 -8.35
C SER A 52 -0.50 4.43 -8.66
N ARG A 53 -1.15 4.90 -9.69
CA ARG A 53 -2.46 4.38 -10.08
C ARG A 53 -2.48 4.16 -11.58
N ASP A 54 -3.14 3.11 -12.00
CA ASP A 54 -3.29 2.86 -13.41
C ASP A 54 -4.59 3.46 -13.91
N GLU A 55 -4.92 3.19 -15.16
CA GLU A 55 -6.10 3.77 -15.77
C GLU A 55 -7.40 3.28 -15.16
N ASP A 56 -7.35 2.09 -14.59
CA ASP A 56 -8.54 1.50 -14.00
C ASP A 56 -8.71 1.88 -12.53
N GLY A 57 -7.80 2.66 -12.01
CA GLY A 57 -7.89 3.08 -10.62
C GLY A 57 -7.23 2.14 -9.64
N ASN A 58 -6.55 1.13 -10.14
CA ASN A 58 -5.82 0.22 -9.26
C ASN A 58 -4.53 0.87 -8.79
N TYR A 59 -4.16 0.61 -7.55
CA TYR A 59 -2.91 1.11 -7.03
C TYR A 59 -1.77 0.17 -7.39
N LEU A 60 -0.62 0.77 -7.64
CA LEU A 60 0.60 0.07 -7.99
C LEU A 60 1.72 0.60 -7.12
N ILE A 61 2.74 -0.20 -6.94
CA ILE A 61 3.93 0.26 -6.22
C ILE A 61 4.94 0.73 -7.25
N ARG A 62 5.27 2.01 -7.18
CA ARG A 62 6.24 2.58 -8.10
C ARG A 62 7.59 1.94 -7.84
N GLY A 63 8.26 1.62 -8.90
CA GLY A 63 9.57 1.02 -8.77
C GLY A 63 9.55 -0.48 -8.61
N ALA A 64 8.39 -1.06 -8.30
CA ALA A 64 8.34 -2.50 -8.13
C ALA A 64 8.73 -3.21 -9.42
N ASN A 65 8.35 -2.63 -10.55
CA ASN A 65 8.68 -3.21 -11.84
C ASN A 65 9.83 -2.50 -12.51
N ALA A 66 10.34 -1.47 -11.89
CA ALA A 66 11.33 -0.64 -12.55
C ALA A 66 12.64 -1.37 -12.74
N ALA A 67 12.90 -2.33 -11.89
CA ALA A 67 14.15 -3.07 -11.99
C ALA A 67 14.09 -4.13 -13.07
N ALA A 68 12.95 -4.42 -13.54
CA ALA A 68 12.78 -5.47 -14.52
C ALA A 68 13.45 -5.11 -15.85
#